data_d09960d2952f500da181131bce5384fa
#
_entry.id   d09960d2952f500da181131bce5384fa
#
_cell.length_a   1.000
_cell.length_b   1.000
_cell.length_c   1.000
_cell.angle_alpha   90.00
_cell.angle_beta   90.00
_cell.angle_gamma   90.00
#
_symmetry.space_group_name_H-M   'P 1'
#
loop_
_entity.id
_entity.type
_entity.pdbx_description
1 polymer ?
#
loop_
_entity_poly.entity_id
_entity_poly.type
_entity_poly.pdbx_seq_one_letter_code
_entity_poly.pdbx_strand_id
1 'polypeptide(L)'
;CLNMLKDLASPFKSVSFKALWVGQSFSRLGDCIMLVMLPLIVYSISGSALTMGFVMTLIMIPQIVLTPFTGILADRISRKKLMIIPDIVRLITLSLLSIFSIANSVNISIIYIYAVISGTMTAIFQPAYSATRAEIFTREIRNAANSLTQISEQFAKLVGPSLGALIISFTSISIGFGIDAATFFISVVSLVFLKIEKPVQKPVDNKHRLLFLRNELIGGVKQIKKQTWLWVTILVFAFINIVTSSIFSILLPWLIKIHFKMPPYTYGILITASGVGSLVTAFVFSLRQKWKHRGLMVYSSFVFVGIALSGIAFIKWFPYLIFVMVISGAIIMLFSLIWEGSLQELIPIDSFGKVASLDMMGSYILLPLGYLITGWLSQSIGGVLTLLYEAIFLIVLSIIPLFISSIRKFN
;
A
#
# COMPACT_ATOMS: atom_id res chain seq x y z
N CYS A 1 -12.51 5.75 -30.63
CA CYS A 1 -11.46 4.78 -30.27
C CYS A 1 -10.09 5.13 -30.82
N LEU A 2 -9.89 5.37 -32.14
CA LEU A 2 -8.58 5.64 -32.72
C LEU A 2 -7.90 6.92 -32.18
N ASN A 3 -8.65 8.00 -31.97
CA ASN A 3 -8.13 9.24 -31.35
C ASN A 3 -7.77 9.01 -29.87
N MET A 4 -8.58 8.27 -29.13
CA MET A 4 -8.31 7.94 -27.73
C MET A 4 -7.04 7.09 -27.55
N LEU A 5 -6.77 6.14 -28.47
CA LEU A 5 -5.53 5.36 -28.48
C LEU A 5 -4.30 6.22 -28.85
N LYS A 6 -4.44 7.18 -29.76
CA LYS A 6 -3.39 8.15 -30.09
C LYS A 6 -3.05 9.06 -28.91
N ASP A 7 -4.08 9.50 -28.16
CA ASP A 7 -3.90 10.32 -26.96
C ASP A 7 -3.20 9.54 -25.84
N LEU A 8 -3.56 8.27 -25.63
CA LEU A 8 -2.88 7.38 -24.68
C LEU A 8 -1.42 7.09 -25.07
N ALA A 9 -1.08 7.10 -26.34
CA ALA A 9 0.28 6.90 -26.83
C ALA A 9 1.14 8.18 -26.74
N SER A 10 0.54 9.34 -26.56
CA SER A 10 1.24 10.64 -26.58
C SER A 10 2.38 10.76 -25.55
N PRO A 11 2.28 10.23 -24.31
CA PRO A 11 3.38 10.32 -23.34
C PRO A 11 4.64 9.57 -23.77
N PHE A 12 4.50 8.52 -24.60
CA PHE A 12 5.64 7.75 -25.09
C PHE A 12 6.53 8.51 -26.07
N LYS A 13 6.17 9.72 -26.50
CA LYS A 13 7.07 10.61 -27.25
C LYS A 13 8.17 11.18 -26.35
N SER A 14 7.92 11.32 -25.05
CA SER A 14 8.90 11.80 -24.06
C SER A 14 9.83 10.67 -23.61
N VAL A 15 11.15 10.87 -23.77
CA VAL A 15 12.16 9.92 -23.27
C VAL A 15 12.09 9.83 -21.74
N SER A 16 11.89 10.96 -21.06
CA SER A 16 11.79 11.00 -19.58
C SER A 16 10.55 10.25 -19.07
N PHE A 17 9.41 10.38 -19.77
CA PHE A 17 8.24 9.59 -19.42
C PHE A 17 8.49 8.08 -19.60
N LYS A 18 9.04 7.68 -20.76
CA LYS A 18 9.36 6.25 -21.01
C LYS A 18 10.28 5.70 -19.93
N ALA A 19 11.36 6.41 -19.63
CA ALA A 19 12.32 5.99 -18.62
C ALA A 19 11.65 5.83 -17.24
N LEU A 20 10.87 6.83 -16.81
CA LEU A 20 10.17 6.77 -15.52
C LEU A 20 9.12 5.67 -15.48
N TRP A 21 8.31 5.55 -16.54
CA TRP A 21 7.20 4.59 -16.59
C TRP A 21 7.68 3.15 -16.65
N VAL A 22 8.69 2.84 -17.50
CA VAL A 22 9.27 1.48 -17.60
C VAL A 22 9.91 1.09 -16.27
N GLY A 23 10.81 1.92 -15.73
CA GLY A 23 11.49 1.63 -14.48
C GLY A 23 10.50 1.35 -13.36
N GLN A 24 9.49 2.22 -13.19
CA GLN A 24 8.52 2.09 -12.12
C GLN A 24 7.53 0.94 -12.33
N SER A 25 7.14 0.62 -13.56
CA SER A 25 6.25 -0.52 -13.82
C SER A 25 6.89 -1.84 -13.41
N PHE A 26 8.18 -2.03 -13.73
CA PHE A 26 8.92 -3.24 -13.32
C PHE A 26 9.18 -3.25 -11.81
N SER A 27 9.64 -2.15 -11.22
CA SER A 27 9.88 -2.05 -9.78
C SER A 27 8.61 -2.30 -8.96
N ARG A 28 7.45 -1.75 -9.39
CA ARG A 28 6.16 -2.03 -8.75
C ARG A 28 5.74 -3.49 -8.87
N LEU A 29 6.01 -4.12 -10.00
CA LEU A 29 5.75 -5.56 -10.16
C LEU A 29 6.60 -6.38 -9.18
N GLY A 30 7.89 -6.05 -9.02
CA GLY A 30 8.77 -6.65 -8.04
C GLY A 30 8.27 -6.46 -6.60
N ASP A 31 7.91 -5.24 -6.22
CA ASP A 31 7.30 -4.94 -4.91
C ASP A 31 6.05 -5.80 -4.65
N CYS A 32 5.17 -5.98 -5.66
CA CYS A 32 3.97 -6.80 -5.55
C CYS A 32 4.27 -8.31 -5.47
N ILE A 33 5.33 -8.79 -6.11
CA ILE A 33 5.84 -10.16 -5.96
C ILE A 33 6.32 -10.36 -4.52
N MET A 34 7.13 -9.43 -3.99
CA MET A 34 7.66 -9.49 -2.62
C MET A 34 6.57 -9.38 -1.55
N LEU A 35 5.45 -8.71 -1.82
CA LEU A 35 4.30 -8.62 -0.91
C LEU A 35 3.80 -10.02 -0.48
N VAL A 36 3.86 -11.00 -1.38
CA VAL A 36 3.46 -12.39 -1.10
C VAL A 36 4.64 -13.24 -0.64
N MET A 37 5.81 -13.04 -1.24
CA MET A 37 6.98 -13.85 -0.92
C MET A 37 7.51 -13.60 0.48
N LEU A 38 7.60 -12.34 0.91
CA LEU A 38 8.22 -11.98 2.20
C LEU A 38 7.51 -12.63 3.39
N PRO A 39 6.16 -12.58 3.55
CA PRO A 39 5.49 -13.31 4.62
C PRO A 39 5.76 -14.81 4.59
N LEU A 40 5.69 -15.42 3.41
CA LEU A 40 5.92 -16.87 3.25
C LEU A 40 7.35 -17.28 3.63
N ILE A 41 8.34 -16.42 3.31
CA ILE A 41 9.74 -16.62 3.70
C ILE A 41 9.89 -16.50 5.22
N VAL A 42 9.35 -15.45 5.83
CA VAL A 42 9.40 -15.23 7.27
C VAL A 42 8.78 -16.41 8.02
N TYR A 43 7.63 -16.91 7.57
CA TYR A 43 7.00 -18.08 8.19
C TYR A 43 7.75 -19.39 7.94
N SER A 44 8.46 -19.52 6.83
CA SER A 44 9.30 -20.71 6.61
C SER A 44 10.52 -20.75 7.53
N ILE A 45 11.04 -19.59 7.95
CA ILE A 45 12.22 -19.49 8.82
C ILE A 45 11.82 -19.53 10.30
N SER A 46 10.78 -18.80 10.71
CA SER A 46 10.46 -18.59 12.12
C SER A 46 9.18 -19.26 12.61
N GLY A 47 8.21 -19.52 11.70
CA GLY A 47 6.87 -20.00 12.07
C GLY A 47 6.03 -19.01 12.89
N SER A 48 6.57 -17.82 13.22
CA SER A 48 6.03 -16.90 14.22
C SER A 48 5.34 -15.68 13.59
N ALA A 49 4.10 -15.43 13.97
CA ALA A 49 3.36 -14.22 13.59
C ALA A 49 3.96 -12.96 14.25
N LEU A 50 4.53 -13.07 15.45
CA LEU A 50 5.22 -11.96 16.09
C LEU A 50 6.43 -11.51 15.27
N THR A 51 7.22 -12.47 14.78
CA THR A 51 8.36 -12.18 13.89
C THR A 51 7.89 -11.43 12.63
N MET A 52 6.78 -11.86 12.03
CA MET A 52 6.21 -11.17 10.87
C MET A 52 5.74 -9.76 11.23
N GLY A 53 5.12 -9.58 12.40
CA GLY A 53 4.75 -8.27 12.93
C GLY A 53 5.97 -7.33 13.07
N PHE A 54 7.09 -7.84 13.60
CA PHE A 54 8.35 -7.08 13.66
C PHE A 54 8.87 -6.71 12.28
N VAL A 55 8.87 -7.63 11.31
CA VAL A 55 9.31 -7.35 9.92
C VAL A 55 8.48 -6.21 9.32
N MET A 56 7.15 -6.28 9.41
CA MET A 56 6.27 -5.23 8.89
C MET A 56 6.49 -3.89 9.60
N THR A 57 6.69 -3.92 10.90
CA THR A 57 6.99 -2.73 11.70
C THR A 57 8.32 -2.10 11.28
N LEU A 58 9.37 -2.90 11.08
CA LEU A 58 10.68 -2.43 10.64
C LEU A 58 10.68 -1.85 9.22
N ILE A 59 9.76 -2.27 8.37
CA ILE A 59 9.54 -1.63 7.06
C ILE A 59 8.85 -0.28 7.23
N MET A 60 7.83 -0.19 8.10
CA MET A 60 6.97 0.99 8.19
C MET A 60 7.58 2.13 9.02
N ILE A 61 8.29 1.83 10.11
CA ILE A 61 8.87 2.88 10.98
C ILE A 61 9.79 3.83 10.20
N PRO A 62 10.79 3.36 9.42
CA PRO A 62 11.61 4.27 8.62
C PRO A 62 10.79 5.11 7.65
N GLN A 63 9.75 4.53 7.03
CA GLN A 63 8.89 5.28 6.11
C GLN A 63 8.17 6.43 6.82
N ILE A 64 7.55 6.16 7.97
CA ILE A 64 6.81 7.18 8.73
C ILE A 64 7.76 8.28 9.23
N VAL A 65 8.91 7.89 9.80
CA VAL A 65 9.85 8.84 10.41
C VAL A 65 10.60 9.66 9.37
N LEU A 66 11.05 9.05 8.28
CA LEU A 66 11.94 9.70 7.32
C LEU A 66 11.20 10.47 6.22
N THR A 67 9.97 10.08 5.82
CA THR A 67 9.25 10.71 4.71
C THR A 67 9.12 12.24 4.85
N PRO A 68 8.81 12.83 6.02
CA PRO A 68 8.77 14.28 6.16
C PRO A 68 10.10 14.98 5.87
N PHE A 69 11.23 14.34 6.24
CA PHE A 69 12.57 14.88 6.04
C PHE A 69 13.05 14.70 4.60
N THR A 70 12.71 13.56 3.98
CA THR A 70 13.11 13.26 2.60
C THR A 70 12.37 14.11 1.58
N GLY A 71 11.15 14.57 1.89
CA GLY A 71 10.47 15.60 1.12
C GLY A 71 11.28 16.89 1.02
N ILE A 72 11.89 17.33 2.14
CA ILE A 72 12.79 18.50 2.16
C ILE A 72 14.06 18.23 1.33
N LEU A 73 14.56 17.00 1.41
CA LEU A 73 15.76 16.59 0.68
C LEU A 73 15.53 16.59 -0.84
N ALA A 74 14.33 16.21 -1.30
CA ALA A 74 13.94 16.20 -2.71
C ALA A 74 13.90 17.62 -3.34
N ASP A 75 13.76 18.66 -2.51
CA ASP A 75 13.84 20.06 -2.96
C ASP A 75 15.29 20.58 -3.11
N ARG A 76 16.26 19.91 -2.46
CA ARG A 76 17.67 20.38 -2.39
C ARG A 76 18.63 19.52 -3.20
N ILE A 77 18.37 18.23 -3.32
CA ILE A 77 19.21 17.27 -4.01
C ILE A 77 18.56 16.88 -5.34
N SER A 78 19.38 16.49 -6.31
CA SER A 78 18.90 15.96 -7.57
C SER A 78 17.89 14.81 -7.34
N ARG A 79 16.65 15.02 -7.77
CA ARG A 79 15.57 14.01 -7.69
C ARG A 79 15.98 12.70 -8.35
N LYS A 80 16.72 12.79 -9.47
CA LYS A 80 17.29 11.62 -10.16
C LYS A 80 18.20 10.80 -9.25
N LYS A 81 19.11 11.45 -8.48
CA LYS A 81 19.99 10.76 -7.52
C LYS A 81 19.18 10.13 -6.39
N LEU A 82 18.15 10.85 -5.87
CA LEU A 82 17.27 10.35 -4.81
C LEU A 82 16.36 9.20 -5.25
N MET A 83 16.29 8.92 -6.55
CA MET A 83 15.61 7.73 -7.09
C MET A 83 16.61 6.60 -7.41
N ILE A 84 17.74 6.91 -8.04
CA ILE A 84 18.74 5.91 -8.45
C ILE A 84 19.43 5.27 -7.24
N ILE A 85 19.83 6.05 -6.22
CA ILE A 85 20.55 5.52 -5.05
C ILE A 85 19.72 4.49 -4.28
N PRO A 86 18.45 4.75 -3.93
CA PRO A 86 17.60 3.75 -3.30
C PRO A 86 17.45 2.47 -4.13
N ASP A 87 17.26 2.58 -5.43
CA ASP A 87 17.10 1.42 -6.30
C ASP A 87 18.39 0.59 -6.40
N ILE A 88 19.56 1.23 -6.43
CA ILE A 88 20.86 0.53 -6.34
C ILE A 88 21.01 -0.19 -5.01
N VAL A 89 20.67 0.45 -3.89
CA VAL A 89 20.76 -0.17 -2.55
C VAL A 89 19.82 -1.38 -2.47
N ARG A 90 18.59 -1.27 -2.99
CA ARG A 90 17.65 -2.40 -3.04
C ARG A 90 18.15 -3.51 -3.95
N LEU A 91 18.66 -3.19 -5.14
CA LEU A 91 19.28 -4.14 -6.05
C LEU A 91 20.38 -4.94 -5.34
N ILE A 92 21.32 -4.25 -4.68
CA ILE A 92 22.42 -4.89 -3.94
C ILE A 92 21.89 -5.77 -2.82
N THR A 93 20.98 -5.24 -2.01
CA THR A 93 20.42 -5.97 -0.85
C THR A 93 19.68 -7.23 -1.27
N LEU A 94 18.86 -7.16 -2.33
CA LEU A 94 18.13 -8.31 -2.85
C LEU A 94 19.05 -9.33 -3.55
N SER A 95 20.09 -8.85 -4.23
CA SER A 95 21.11 -9.73 -4.81
C SER A 95 21.88 -10.49 -3.73
N LEU A 96 22.24 -9.82 -2.63
CA LEU A 96 22.87 -10.48 -1.48
C LEU A 96 21.92 -11.49 -0.81
N LEU A 97 20.63 -11.16 -0.65
CA LEU A 97 19.63 -12.09 -0.14
C LEU A 97 19.46 -13.31 -1.04
N SER A 98 19.50 -13.13 -2.36
CA SER A 98 19.49 -14.23 -3.32
C SER A 98 20.69 -15.16 -3.13
N ILE A 99 21.88 -14.60 -3.00
CA ILE A 99 23.14 -15.37 -2.78
C ILE A 99 23.09 -16.09 -1.43
N PHE A 100 22.72 -15.41 -0.34
CA PHE A 100 22.59 -16.04 0.98
C PHE A 100 21.51 -17.13 1.00
N SER A 101 20.46 -16.99 0.19
CA SER A 101 19.42 -18.00 0.04
C SER A 101 19.95 -19.27 -0.67
N ILE A 102 20.81 -19.11 -1.69
CA ILE A 102 21.48 -20.23 -2.35
C ILE A 102 22.39 -20.97 -1.35
N ALA A 103 23.08 -20.22 -0.49
CA ALA A 103 23.96 -20.77 0.54
C ALA A 103 23.21 -21.34 1.77
N ASN A 104 21.87 -21.34 1.77
CA ASN A 104 21.02 -21.69 2.91
C ASN A 104 21.38 -20.93 4.21
N SER A 105 21.88 -19.69 4.08
CA SER A 105 22.38 -18.86 5.18
C SER A 105 21.41 -17.74 5.58
N VAL A 106 20.23 -17.67 4.95
CA VAL A 106 19.22 -16.66 5.30
C VAL A 106 18.64 -16.97 6.66
N ASN A 107 18.77 -16.01 7.57
CA ASN A 107 18.19 -16.06 8.90
C ASN A 107 17.32 -14.81 9.15
N ILE A 108 16.59 -14.81 10.26
CA ILE A 108 15.64 -13.74 10.54
C ILE A 108 16.33 -12.38 10.76
N SER A 109 17.54 -12.34 11.28
CA SER A 109 18.28 -11.08 11.47
C SER A 109 18.60 -10.41 10.15
N ILE A 110 18.94 -11.20 9.12
CA ILE A 110 19.17 -10.68 7.75
C ILE A 110 17.87 -10.09 7.18
N ILE A 111 16.73 -10.74 7.43
CA ILE A 111 15.42 -10.23 7.02
C ILE A 111 15.07 -8.93 7.75
N TYR A 112 15.39 -8.79 9.03
CA TYR A 112 15.21 -7.53 9.77
C TYR A 112 16.05 -6.40 9.18
N ILE A 113 17.31 -6.65 8.83
CA ILE A 113 18.18 -5.67 8.18
C ILE A 113 17.57 -5.27 6.82
N TYR A 114 17.14 -6.23 6.02
CA TYR A 114 16.45 -5.97 4.75
C TYR A 114 15.21 -5.10 4.96
N ALA A 115 14.39 -5.38 5.97
CA ALA A 115 13.17 -4.65 6.27
C ALA A 115 13.45 -3.16 6.54
N VAL A 116 14.46 -2.86 7.38
CA VAL A 116 14.87 -1.48 7.70
C VAL A 116 15.41 -0.77 6.44
N ILE A 117 16.27 -1.44 5.68
CA ILE A 117 16.82 -0.89 4.43
C ILE A 117 15.69 -0.61 3.44
N SER A 118 14.79 -1.56 3.20
CA SER A 118 13.67 -1.42 2.26
C SER A 118 12.76 -0.24 2.65
N GLY A 119 12.39 -0.14 3.93
CA GLY A 119 11.60 0.97 4.45
C GLY A 119 12.29 2.34 4.29
N THR A 120 13.58 2.40 4.60
CA THR A 120 14.38 3.62 4.45
C THR A 120 14.49 4.04 2.98
N MET A 121 14.77 3.11 2.09
CA MET A 121 14.89 3.38 0.66
C MET A 121 13.54 3.83 0.06
N THR A 122 12.44 3.25 0.52
CA THR A 122 11.09 3.70 0.13
C THR A 122 10.83 5.14 0.57
N ALA A 123 11.18 5.49 1.81
CA ALA A 123 11.01 6.84 2.33
C ALA A 123 11.78 7.90 1.54
N ILE A 124 12.97 7.56 1.02
CA ILE A 124 13.78 8.47 0.20
C ILE A 124 13.22 8.57 -1.22
N PHE A 125 12.80 7.45 -1.79
CA PHE A 125 12.37 7.35 -3.18
C PHE A 125 11.05 8.07 -3.45
N GLN A 126 10.03 7.86 -2.60
CA GLN A 126 8.64 8.27 -2.89
C GLN A 126 8.45 9.79 -3.08
N PRO A 127 9.01 10.69 -2.24
CA PRO A 127 8.88 12.13 -2.47
C PRO A 127 9.57 12.59 -3.76
N ALA A 128 10.76 12.03 -4.05
CA ALA A 128 11.48 12.34 -5.28
C ALA A 128 10.71 11.88 -6.53
N TYR A 129 10.12 10.69 -6.49
CA TYR A 129 9.26 10.15 -7.56
C TYR A 129 8.02 11.03 -7.79
N SER A 130 7.31 11.40 -6.73
CA SER A 130 6.11 12.24 -6.81
C SER A 130 6.42 13.61 -7.41
N ALA A 131 7.53 14.24 -6.98
CA ALA A 131 7.98 15.52 -7.53
C ALA A 131 8.41 15.42 -9.01
N THR A 132 9.07 14.32 -9.37
CA THR A 132 9.48 14.03 -10.76
C THR A 132 8.26 13.82 -11.66
N ARG A 133 7.26 13.09 -11.20
CA ARG A 133 5.98 12.94 -11.94
C ARG A 133 5.33 14.30 -12.21
N ALA A 134 5.26 15.16 -11.22
CA ALA A 134 4.65 16.48 -11.36
C ALA A 134 5.37 17.34 -12.41
N GLU A 135 6.68 17.18 -12.57
CA GLU A 135 7.50 17.89 -13.55
C GLU A 135 7.35 17.30 -14.96
N ILE A 136 7.44 15.97 -15.11
CA ILE A 136 7.43 15.28 -16.42
C ILE A 136 6.02 15.22 -17.02
N PHE A 137 4.97 15.14 -16.19
CA PHE A 137 3.59 15.06 -16.67
C PHE A 137 3.06 16.46 -17.01
N THR A 138 3.53 16.98 -18.16
CA THR A 138 3.07 18.28 -18.69
C THR A 138 1.55 18.30 -18.89
N ARG A 139 0.98 19.50 -19.04
CA ARG A 139 -0.49 19.65 -19.17
C ARG A 139 -1.06 18.83 -20.32
N GLU A 140 -0.30 18.68 -21.42
CA GLU A 140 -0.72 17.99 -22.64
C GLU A 140 -0.81 16.47 -22.46
N ILE A 141 0.09 15.86 -21.66
CA ILE A 141 0.16 14.40 -21.49
C ILE A 141 -0.34 13.92 -20.13
N ARG A 142 -0.66 14.81 -19.20
CA ARG A 142 -0.93 14.50 -17.79
C ARG A 142 -1.99 13.41 -17.60
N ASN A 143 -3.11 13.54 -18.29
CA ASN A 143 -4.21 12.58 -18.15
C ASN A 143 -3.82 11.20 -18.68
N ALA A 144 -3.21 11.14 -19.86
CA ALA A 144 -2.74 9.89 -20.45
C ALA A 144 -1.62 9.25 -19.62
N ALA A 145 -0.65 10.05 -19.15
CA ALA A 145 0.46 9.58 -18.31
C ALA A 145 -0.03 9.02 -16.96
N ASN A 146 -0.98 9.70 -16.30
CA ASN A 146 -1.59 9.20 -15.09
C ASN A 146 -2.38 7.90 -15.34
N SER A 147 -3.16 7.83 -16.42
CA SER A 147 -3.92 6.62 -16.78
C SER A 147 -2.99 5.43 -17.04
N LEU A 148 -1.92 5.61 -17.79
CA LEU A 148 -0.93 4.56 -18.05
C LEU A 148 -0.25 4.10 -16.76
N THR A 149 0.10 5.03 -15.87
CA THR A 149 0.71 4.70 -14.58
C THR A 149 -0.27 3.88 -13.73
N GLN A 150 -1.53 4.29 -13.64
CA GLN A 150 -2.57 3.57 -12.89
C GLN A 150 -2.83 2.17 -13.47
N ILE A 151 -2.89 2.03 -14.79
CA ILE A 151 -3.04 0.72 -15.44
C ILE A 151 -1.88 -0.20 -15.06
N SER A 152 -0.64 0.29 -15.12
CA SER A 152 0.54 -0.50 -14.75
C SER A 152 0.54 -0.89 -13.26
N GLU A 153 0.14 0.02 -12.37
CA GLU A 153 0.00 -0.25 -10.93
C GLU A 153 -1.08 -1.31 -10.65
N GLN A 154 -2.24 -1.22 -11.30
CA GLN A 154 -3.30 -2.21 -11.14
C GLN A 154 -2.91 -3.57 -11.72
N PHE A 155 -2.20 -3.58 -12.86
CA PHE A 155 -1.66 -4.81 -13.43
C PHE A 155 -0.67 -5.47 -12.47
N ALA A 156 0.26 -4.71 -11.90
CA ALA A 156 1.22 -5.22 -10.93
C ALA A 156 0.53 -5.78 -9.67
N LYS A 157 -0.47 -5.09 -9.14
CA LYS A 157 -1.27 -5.55 -7.97
C LYS A 157 -2.08 -6.82 -8.26
N LEU A 158 -2.51 -7.01 -9.51
CA LEU A 158 -3.29 -8.19 -9.89
C LEU A 158 -2.38 -9.40 -10.16
N VAL A 159 -1.31 -9.19 -10.92
CA VAL A 159 -0.45 -10.27 -11.43
C VAL A 159 0.70 -10.59 -10.47
N GLY A 160 1.27 -9.57 -9.82
CA GLY A 160 2.42 -9.71 -8.92
C GLY A 160 2.25 -10.76 -7.82
N PRO A 161 1.16 -10.72 -7.04
CA PRO A 161 0.93 -11.70 -5.99
C PRO A 161 0.88 -13.16 -6.49
N SER A 162 0.21 -13.40 -7.61
CA SER A 162 0.18 -14.73 -8.24
C SER A 162 1.56 -15.16 -8.71
N LEU A 163 2.32 -14.27 -9.37
CA LEU A 163 3.71 -14.56 -9.78
C LEU A 163 4.59 -14.87 -8.57
N GLY A 164 4.53 -14.07 -7.52
CA GLY A 164 5.32 -14.32 -6.30
C GLY A 164 5.04 -15.67 -5.66
N ALA A 165 3.77 -16.03 -5.58
CA ALA A 165 3.35 -17.31 -5.05
C ALA A 165 3.77 -18.50 -5.95
N LEU A 166 3.68 -18.35 -7.28
CA LEU A 166 4.15 -19.36 -8.22
C LEU A 166 5.68 -19.54 -8.15
N ILE A 167 6.42 -18.44 -8.10
CA ILE A 167 7.88 -18.47 -7.97
C ILE A 167 8.26 -19.28 -6.73
N ILE A 168 7.69 -18.98 -5.57
CA ILE A 168 8.07 -19.66 -4.31
C ILE A 168 7.58 -21.11 -4.28
N SER A 169 6.52 -21.46 -5.03
CA SER A 169 5.97 -22.81 -5.08
C SER A 169 6.71 -23.74 -6.01
N PHE A 170 7.18 -23.23 -7.14
CA PHE A 170 7.75 -24.06 -8.22
C PHE A 170 9.24 -23.85 -8.43
N THR A 171 9.84 -22.87 -7.76
CA THR A 171 11.27 -22.59 -7.88
C THR A 171 11.92 -22.52 -6.51
N SER A 172 12.59 -21.43 -6.18
CA SER A 172 13.25 -21.23 -4.90
C SER A 172 13.11 -19.78 -4.40
N ILE A 173 13.31 -19.59 -3.10
CA ILE A 173 13.35 -18.26 -2.48
C ILE A 173 14.44 -17.38 -3.14
N SER A 174 15.59 -17.99 -3.47
CA SER A 174 16.69 -17.26 -4.12
C SER A 174 16.32 -16.71 -5.48
N ILE A 175 15.60 -17.47 -6.31
CA ILE A 175 15.11 -17.02 -7.60
C ILE A 175 14.14 -15.84 -7.42
N GLY A 176 13.27 -15.89 -6.42
CA GLY A 176 12.36 -14.79 -6.13
C GLY A 176 13.08 -13.49 -5.77
N PHE A 177 14.07 -13.53 -4.88
CA PHE A 177 14.92 -12.37 -4.59
C PHE A 177 15.69 -11.91 -5.83
N GLY A 178 16.19 -12.83 -6.66
CA GLY A 178 16.89 -12.52 -7.92
C GLY A 178 16.00 -11.82 -8.94
N ILE A 179 14.75 -12.24 -9.08
CA ILE A 179 13.77 -11.60 -9.97
C ILE A 179 13.48 -10.17 -9.50
N ASP A 180 13.25 -9.98 -8.21
CA ASP A 180 13.01 -8.64 -7.66
C ASP A 180 14.25 -7.75 -7.80
N ALA A 181 15.46 -8.28 -7.55
CA ALA A 181 16.70 -7.58 -7.84
C ALA A 181 16.80 -7.15 -9.34
N ALA A 182 16.40 -8.01 -10.27
CA ALA A 182 16.39 -7.71 -11.70
C ALA A 182 15.38 -6.58 -12.03
N THR A 183 14.24 -6.49 -11.32
CA THR A 183 13.31 -5.36 -11.52
C THR A 183 13.91 -4.03 -11.11
N PHE A 184 14.66 -3.98 -9.98
CA PHE A 184 15.39 -2.79 -9.58
C PHE A 184 16.55 -2.46 -10.51
N PHE A 185 17.24 -3.46 -11.08
CA PHE A 185 18.25 -3.24 -12.12
C PHE A 185 17.64 -2.55 -13.36
N ILE A 186 16.48 -3.03 -13.84
CA ILE A 186 15.75 -2.39 -14.94
C ILE A 186 15.37 -0.96 -14.58
N SER A 187 14.92 -0.72 -13.34
CA SER A 187 14.59 0.62 -12.86
C SER A 187 15.81 1.55 -12.87
N VAL A 188 16.96 1.12 -12.34
CA VAL A 188 18.20 1.89 -12.33
C VAL A 188 18.62 2.25 -13.75
N VAL A 189 18.68 1.26 -14.67
CA VAL A 189 19.03 1.49 -16.08
C VAL A 189 18.07 2.48 -16.73
N SER A 190 16.77 2.33 -16.52
CA SER A 190 15.75 3.25 -17.03
C SER A 190 15.94 4.66 -16.50
N LEU A 191 16.19 4.82 -15.19
CA LEU A 191 16.39 6.13 -14.56
C LEU A 191 17.67 6.85 -15.01
N VAL A 192 18.67 6.13 -15.51
CA VAL A 192 19.86 6.77 -16.12
C VAL A 192 19.48 7.61 -17.34
N PHE A 193 18.49 7.20 -18.13
CA PHE A 193 17.99 7.95 -19.29
C PHE A 193 17.03 9.09 -18.92
N LEU A 194 16.67 9.21 -17.64
CA LEU A 194 15.79 10.27 -17.17
C LEU A 194 16.47 11.64 -17.29
N LYS A 195 15.84 12.54 -18.01
CA LYS A 195 16.26 13.94 -18.18
C LYS A 195 15.33 14.81 -17.32
N ILE A 196 15.87 15.37 -16.26
CA ILE A 196 15.17 16.29 -15.34
C ILE A 196 16.04 17.51 -15.16
N GLU A 197 15.45 18.67 -15.11
CA GLU A 197 16.15 19.91 -14.77
C GLU A 197 16.60 19.87 -13.31
N LYS A 198 17.70 20.53 -13.02
CA LYS A 198 18.16 20.66 -11.64
C LYS A 198 17.11 21.47 -10.87
N PRO A 199 16.74 21.06 -9.65
CA PRO A 199 15.82 21.87 -8.85
C PRO A 199 16.38 23.27 -8.70
N VAL A 200 15.58 24.28 -9.02
CA VAL A 200 15.92 25.68 -8.77
C VAL A 200 15.98 25.85 -7.25
N GLN A 201 17.17 26.04 -6.71
CA GLN A 201 17.36 26.28 -5.27
C GLN A 201 16.70 27.62 -4.92
N LYS A 202 15.47 27.59 -4.44
CA LYS A 202 14.88 28.74 -3.77
C LYS A 202 15.42 28.77 -2.36
N PRO A 203 16.03 29.88 -1.92
CA PRO A 203 16.43 30.03 -0.54
C PRO A 203 15.18 29.96 0.35
N VAL A 204 15.06 28.88 1.10
CA VAL A 204 13.94 28.70 2.03
C VAL A 204 14.47 28.92 3.44
N ASP A 205 14.00 29.97 4.10
CA ASP A 205 14.25 30.21 5.51
C ASP A 205 13.58 29.09 6.34
N ASN A 206 14.40 28.25 6.96
CA ASN A 206 13.97 27.10 7.72
C ASN A 206 13.07 27.45 8.92
N LYS A 207 13.19 28.64 9.51
CA LYS A 207 12.35 29.10 10.63
C LYS A 207 10.90 29.36 10.17
N HIS A 208 10.74 30.01 9.03
CA HIS A 208 9.41 30.26 8.46
C HIS A 208 8.72 28.97 7.99
N ARG A 209 9.47 27.96 7.56
CA ARG A 209 8.90 26.68 7.09
C ARG A 209 8.31 25.84 8.21
N LEU A 210 8.95 25.74 9.37
CA LEU A 210 8.41 25.03 10.55
C LEU A 210 7.12 25.69 11.06
N LEU A 211 7.10 27.01 11.13
CA LEU A 211 5.90 27.78 11.48
C LEU A 211 4.79 27.60 10.41
N PHE A 212 5.14 27.61 9.15
CA PHE A 212 4.22 27.34 8.05
C PHE A 212 3.62 25.94 8.16
N LEU A 213 4.45 24.87 8.31
CA LEU A 213 3.97 23.49 8.49
C LEU A 213 3.08 23.35 9.73
N ARG A 214 3.45 23.98 10.85
CA ARG A 214 2.62 23.99 12.05
C ARG A 214 1.25 24.64 11.79
N ASN A 215 1.23 25.79 11.11
CA ASN A 215 -0.02 26.51 10.81
C ASN A 215 -0.88 25.73 9.81
N GLU A 216 -0.25 25.05 8.83
CA GLU A 216 -0.91 24.15 7.89
C GLU A 216 -1.58 22.98 8.63
N LEU A 217 -0.86 22.31 9.54
CA LEU A 217 -1.39 21.21 10.35
C LEU A 217 -2.54 21.68 11.24
N ILE A 218 -2.38 22.79 11.95
CA ILE A 218 -3.44 23.35 12.81
C ILE A 218 -4.67 23.72 11.97
N GLY A 219 -4.47 24.34 10.80
CA GLY A 219 -5.53 24.67 9.86
C GLY A 219 -6.29 23.44 9.38
N GLY A 220 -5.57 22.36 9.03
CA GLY A 220 -6.15 21.10 8.63
C GLY A 220 -6.96 20.44 9.76
N VAL A 221 -6.40 20.35 10.98
CA VAL A 221 -7.12 19.81 12.15
C VAL A 221 -8.38 20.63 12.45
N LYS A 222 -8.31 21.96 12.37
CA LYS A 222 -9.48 22.82 12.56
C LYS A 222 -10.57 22.56 11.52
N GLN A 223 -10.18 22.32 10.26
CA GLN A 223 -11.11 22.00 9.19
C GLN A 223 -11.75 20.62 9.38
N ILE A 224 -10.95 19.61 9.75
CA ILE A 224 -11.44 18.24 10.03
C ILE A 224 -12.46 18.26 11.18
N LYS A 225 -12.17 18.96 12.28
CA LYS A 225 -13.07 19.05 13.44
C LYS A 225 -14.42 19.71 13.16
N LYS A 226 -14.53 20.53 12.12
CA LYS A 226 -15.81 21.19 11.76
C LYS A 226 -16.85 20.19 11.23
N GLN A 227 -16.43 19.06 10.70
CA GLN A 227 -17.32 18.10 10.06
C GLN A 227 -17.26 16.75 10.79
N THR A 228 -18.34 16.40 11.50
CA THR A 228 -18.38 15.18 12.32
C THR A 228 -18.13 13.91 11.50
N TRP A 229 -18.71 13.81 10.30
CA TRP A 229 -18.50 12.66 9.43
C TRP A 229 -17.02 12.47 9.08
N LEU A 230 -16.27 13.56 8.91
CA LEU A 230 -14.88 13.53 8.46
C LEU A 230 -13.95 13.02 9.56
N TRP A 231 -13.95 13.66 10.76
CA TRP A 231 -13.03 13.25 11.82
C TRP A 231 -13.37 11.88 12.41
N VAL A 232 -14.66 11.53 12.50
CA VAL A 232 -15.07 10.19 12.96
C VAL A 232 -14.59 9.13 11.96
N THR A 233 -14.77 9.37 10.66
CA THR A 233 -14.34 8.39 9.65
C THR A 233 -12.82 8.24 9.65
N ILE A 234 -12.04 9.33 9.69
CA ILE A 234 -10.57 9.24 9.80
C ILE A 234 -10.15 8.42 11.01
N LEU A 235 -10.74 8.69 12.19
CA LEU A 235 -10.40 7.99 13.42
C LEU A 235 -10.76 6.49 13.34
N VAL A 236 -11.98 6.17 12.93
CA VAL A 236 -12.45 4.79 12.84
C VAL A 236 -11.66 4.01 11.80
N PHE A 237 -11.39 4.61 10.63
CA PHE A 237 -10.62 3.96 9.59
C PHE A 237 -9.14 3.83 9.92
N ALA A 238 -8.57 4.64 10.79
CA ALA A 238 -7.24 4.38 11.33
C ALA A 238 -7.17 2.99 12.02
N PHE A 239 -8.19 2.64 12.80
CA PHE A 239 -8.28 1.32 13.45
C PHE A 239 -8.70 0.21 12.47
N ILE A 240 -9.62 0.47 11.54
CA ILE A 240 -10.01 -0.49 10.49
C ILE A 240 -8.80 -0.84 9.63
N ASN A 241 -7.95 0.13 9.27
CA ASN A 241 -6.72 -0.10 8.52
C ASN A 241 -5.72 -0.96 9.30
N ILE A 242 -5.60 -0.76 10.62
CA ILE A 242 -4.78 -1.63 11.48
C ILE A 242 -5.24 -3.08 11.34
N VAL A 243 -6.51 -3.33 11.60
CA VAL A 243 -7.10 -4.68 11.59
C VAL A 243 -6.97 -5.33 10.22
N THR A 244 -7.41 -4.64 9.17
CA THR A 244 -7.40 -5.20 7.81
C THR A 244 -5.96 -5.45 7.32
N SER A 245 -5.04 -4.50 7.52
CA SER A 245 -3.65 -4.66 7.11
C SER A 245 -2.96 -5.80 7.88
N SER A 246 -3.24 -5.94 9.17
CA SER A 246 -2.68 -7.02 10.00
C SER A 246 -3.22 -8.39 9.59
N ILE A 247 -4.53 -8.50 9.36
CA ILE A 247 -5.13 -9.74 8.86
C ILE A 247 -4.49 -10.16 7.55
N PHE A 248 -4.39 -9.25 6.57
CA PHE A 248 -3.85 -9.60 5.24
C PHE A 248 -2.35 -9.86 5.24
N SER A 249 -1.56 -9.09 6.00
CA SER A 249 -0.10 -9.18 5.96
C SER A 249 0.50 -10.16 6.96
N ILE A 250 -0.22 -10.48 8.05
CA ILE A 250 0.30 -11.33 9.13
C ILE A 250 -0.55 -12.60 9.28
N LEU A 251 -1.85 -12.47 9.56
CA LEU A 251 -2.67 -13.62 9.93
C LEU A 251 -3.00 -14.52 8.74
N LEU A 252 -3.34 -13.96 7.60
CA LEU A 252 -3.71 -14.75 6.41
C LEU A 252 -2.55 -15.63 5.92
N PRO A 253 -1.32 -15.13 5.71
CA PRO A 253 -0.20 -15.99 5.33
C PRO A 253 0.16 -17.00 6.44
N TRP A 254 0.01 -16.63 7.72
CA TRP A 254 0.18 -17.57 8.84
C TRP A 254 -0.84 -18.70 8.79
N LEU A 255 -2.12 -18.38 8.57
CA LEU A 255 -3.18 -19.38 8.43
C LEU A 255 -2.89 -20.34 7.29
N ILE A 256 -2.52 -19.84 6.12
CA ILE A 256 -2.21 -20.67 4.95
C ILE A 256 -1.01 -21.55 5.20
N LYS A 257 0.12 -20.98 5.64
CA LYS A 257 1.40 -21.70 5.74
C LYS A 257 1.48 -22.61 6.97
N ILE A 258 1.05 -22.11 8.14
CA ILE A 258 1.27 -22.77 9.43
C ILE A 258 0.04 -23.58 9.86
N HIS A 259 -1.15 -22.96 9.83
CA HIS A 259 -2.36 -23.57 10.37
C HIS A 259 -3.00 -24.57 9.40
N PHE A 260 -3.25 -24.14 8.15
CA PHE A 260 -3.88 -24.99 7.14
C PHE A 260 -2.88 -25.89 6.40
N LYS A 261 -1.58 -25.55 6.47
CA LYS A 261 -0.47 -26.24 5.76
C LYS A 261 -0.75 -26.36 4.25
N MET A 262 -1.36 -25.31 3.68
CA MET A 262 -1.66 -25.23 2.25
C MET A 262 -0.40 -24.86 1.46
N PRO A 263 -0.33 -25.22 0.17
CA PRO A 263 0.78 -24.80 -0.69
C PRO A 263 0.89 -23.26 -0.80
N PRO A 264 2.10 -22.70 -0.95
CA PRO A 264 2.32 -21.25 -1.02
C PRO A 264 1.50 -20.52 -2.10
N TYR A 265 1.24 -21.16 -3.26
CA TYR A 265 0.45 -20.56 -4.33
C TYR A 265 -0.98 -20.21 -3.90
N THR A 266 -1.53 -20.86 -2.89
CA THR A 266 -2.87 -20.56 -2.38
C THR A 266 -2.97 -19.14 -1.83
N TYR A 267 -1.92 -18.65 -1.14
CA TYR A 267 -1.88 -17.27 -0.64
C TYR A 267 -1.90 -16.26 -1.80
N GLY A 268 -1.13 -16.51 -2.86
CA GLY A 268 -1.15 -15.66 -4.07
C GLY A 268 -2.52 -15.62 -4.74
N ILE A 269 -3.19 -16.77 -4.87
CA ILE A 269 -4.57 -16.84 -5.40
C ILE A 269 -5.52 -15.97 -4.56
N LEU A 270 -5.41 -16.04 -3.24
CA LEU A 270 -6.28 -15.28 -2.34
C LEU A 270 -6.06 -13.76 -2.48
N ILE A 271 -4.81 -13.30 -2.54
CA ILE A 271 -4.50 -11.88 -2.75
C ILE A 271 -4.98 -11.42 -4.14
N THR A 272 -4.79 -12.25 -5.18
CA THR A 272 -5.31 -11.96 -6.52
C THR A 272 -6.84 -11.91 -6.54
N ALA A 273 -7.51 -12.81 -5.82
CA ALA A 273 -8.96 -12.79 -5.67
C ALA A 273 -9.49 -11.48 -5.06
N SER A 274 -8.77 -10.93 -4.07
CA SER A 274 -9.05 -9.60 -3.53
C SER A 274 -8.87 -8.51 -4.60
N GLY A 275 -7.83 -8.59 -5.42
CA GLY A 275 -7.61 -7.69 -6.57
C GLY A 275 -8.75 -7.74 -7.58
N VAL A 276 -9.24 -8.93 -7.91
CA VAL A 276 -10.41 -9.11 -8.80
C VAL A 276 -11.65 -8.44 -8.22
N GLY A 277 -11.93 -8.66 -6.92
CA GLY A 277 -13.03 -7.98 -6.23
C GLY A 277 -12.94 -6.46 -6.31
N SER A 278 -11.74 -5.91 -6.12
CA SER A 278 -11.48 -4.48 -6.27
C SER A 278 -11.76 -3.96 -7.67
N LEU A 279 -11.31 -4.66 -8.72
CA LEU A 279 -11.52 -4.27 -10.11
C LEU A 279 -13.01 -4.32 -10.51
N VAL A 280 -13.71 -5.39 -10.13
CA VAL A 280 -15.16 -5.51 -10.39
C VAL A 280 -15.91 -4.37 -9.74
N THR A 281 -15.58 -4.03 -8.48
CA THR A 281 -16.22 -2.92 -7.78
C THR A 281 -15.92 -1.57 -8.42
N ALA A 282 -14.68 -1.31 -8.85
CA ALA A 282 -14.32 -0.07 -9.54
C ALA A 282 -15.12 0.07 -10.85
N PHE A 283 -15.27 -1.02 -11.60
CA PHE A 283 -16.07 -1.04 -12.82
C PHE A 283 -17.55 -0.77 -12.53
N VAL A 284 -18.17 -1.50 -11.60
CA VAL A 284 -19.57 -1.30 -11.23
C VAL A 284 -19.83 0.09 -10.69
N PHE A 285 -18.90 0.61 -9.88
CA PHE A 285 -18.99 1.96 -9.32
C PHE A 285 -19.00 3.03 -10.41
N SER A 286 -18.20 2.86 -11.48
CA SER A 286 -18.12 3.80 -12.60
C SER A 286 -19.40 3.90 -13.43
N LEU A 287 -20.28 2.88 -13.38
CA LEU A 287 -21.56 2.88 -14.11
C LEU A 287 -22.61 3.81 -13.47
N ARG A 288 -22.38 4.30 -12.25
CA ARG A 288 -23.36 5.09 -11.51
C ARG A 288 -22.77 6.42 -11.08
N GLN A 289 -23.37 7.54 -11.51
CA GLN A 289 -22.84 8.88 -11.25
C GLN A 289 -23.08 9.41 -9.82
N LYS A 290 -24.12 8.94 -9.12
CA LYS A 290 -24.49 9.43 -7.77
C LYS A 290 -24.78 8.28 -6.83
N TRP A 291 -24.14 8.33 -5.68
CA TRP A 291 -24.30 7.36 -4.60
C TRP A 291 -24.91 8.05 -3.39
N LYS A 292 -26.06 7.53 -2.91
CA LYS A 292 -26.77 8.03 -1.73
C LYS A 292 -26.43 7.17 -0.51
N HIS A 293 -26.55 7.74 0.68
CA HIS A 293 -26.29 7.05 1.95
C HIS A 293 -24.88 6.43 2.01
N ARG A 294 -23.88 7.19 1.57
CA ARG A 294 -22.47 6.76 1.45
C ARG A 294 -21.95 6.15 2.76
N GLY A 295 -22.20 6.80 3.91
CA GLY A 295 -21.76 6.30 5.20
C GLY A 295 -22.40 4.97 5.57
N LEU A 296 -23.74 4.85 5.42
CA LEU A 296 -24.43 3.59 5.68
C LEU A 296 -23.87 2.45 4.83
N MET A 297 -23.66 2.70 3.53
CA MET A 297 -23.17 1.71 2.60
C MET A 297 -21.76 1.25 2.95
N VAL A 298 -20.84 2.17 3.29
CA VAL A 298 -19.47 1.85 3.68
C VAL A 298 -19.45 1.02 4.97
N TYR A 299 -20.02 1.54 6.03
CA TYR A 299 -19.91 0.88 7.33
C TYR A 299 -20.64 -0.46 7.38
N SER A 300 -21.85 -0.60 6.76
CA SER A 300 -22.53 -1.88 6.68
C SER A 300 -21.74 -2.92 5.87
N SER A 301 -21.04 -2.49 4.83
CA SER A 301 -20.16 -3.37 4.06
C SER A 301 -19.01 -3.92 4.89
N PHE A 302 -18.38 -3.09 5.73
CA PHE A 302 -17.30 -3.55 6.63
C PHE A 302 -17.81 -4.48 7.74
N VAL A 303 -19.05 -4.30 8.23
CA VAL A 303 -19.69 -5.29 9.12
C VAL A 303 -19.78 -6.65 8.42
N PHE A 304 -20.21 -6.67 7.15
CA PHE A 304 -20.28 -7.89 6.37
C PHE A 304 -18.91 -8.55 6.15
N VAL A 305 -17.86 -7.76 5.86
CA VAL A 305 -16.48 -8.29 5.79
C VAL A 305 -16.06 -8.90 7.12
N GLY A 306 -16.32 -8.22 8.24
CA GLY A 306 -15.98 -8.73 9.56
C GLY A 306 -16.63 -10.09 9.85
N ILE A 307 -17.92 -10.24 9.50
CA ILE A 307 -18.65 -11.52 9.61
C ILE A 307 -17.99 -12.58 8.70
N ALA A 308 -17.69 -12.24 7.45
CA ALA A 308 -17.06 -13.18 6.53
C ALA A 308 -15.63 -13.58 6.99
N LEU A 309 -14.85 -12.63 7.52
CA LEU A 309 -13.52 -12.93 8.07
C LEU A 309 -13.59 -13.82 9.31
N SER A 310 -14.56 -13.60 10.21
CA SER A 310 -14.72 -14.45 11.38
C SER A 310 -15.05 -15.91 11.00
N GLY A 311 -15.73 -16.11 9.89
CA GLY A 311 -16.01 -17.46 9.37
C GLY A 311 -14.77 -18.25 8.96
N ILE A 312 -13.64 -17.58 8.64
CA ILE A 312 -12.36 -18.26 8.32
C ILE A 312 -11.86 -19.07 9.52
N ALA A 313 -12.18 -18.64 10.75
CA ALA A 313 -11.81 -19.38 11.96
C ALA A 313 -12.44 -20.79 12.03
N PHE A 314 -13.58 -20.99 11.37
CA PHE A 314 -14.38 -22.20 11.44
C PHE A 314 -14.41 -22.99 10.12
N ILE A 315 -14.29 -22.30 8.98
CA ILE A 315 -14.49 -22.86 7.65
C ILE A 315 -13.13 -22.96 6.93
N LYS A 316 -12.60 -24.19 6.83
CA LYS A 316 -11.32 -24.48 6.15
C LYS A 316 -11.48 -24.73 4.63
N TRP A 317 -12.63 -24.46 4.07
CA TRP A 317 -12.93 -24.73 2.67
C TRP A 317 -12.35 -23.64 1.77
N PHE A 318 -11.46 -24.00 0.85
CA PHE A 318 -10.71 -23.04 0.03
C PHE A 318 -11.60 -22.10 -0.81
N PRO A 319 -12.71 -22.54 -1.44
CA PRO A 319 -13.62 -21.61 -2.13
C PRO A 319 -14.23 -20.54 -1.21
N TYR A 320 -14.46 -20.87 0.08
CA TYR A 320 -14.89 -19.88 1.05
C TYR A 320 -13.84 -18.80 1.29
N LEU A 321 -12.56 -19.18 1.38
CA LEU A 321 -11.46 -18.21 1.52
C LEU A 321 -11.40 -17.28 0.29
N ILE A 322 -11.56 -17.83 -0.93
CA ILE A 322 -11.62 -17.03 -2.17
C ILE A 322 -12.80 -16.05 -2.10
N PHE A 323 -13.98 -16.51 -1.72
CA PHE A 323 -15.18 -15.67 -1.59
C PHE A 323 -14.95 -14.51 -0.61
N VAL A 324 -14.40 -14.77 0.58
CA VAL A 324 -14.08 -13.76 1.58
C VAL A 324 -13.07 -12.74 1.04
N MET A 325 -12.07 -13.19 0.29
CA MET A 325 -11.06 -12.30 -0.29
C MET A 325 -11.62 -11.42 -1.40
N VAL A 326 -12.47 -11.96 -2.29
CA VAL A 326 -13.15 -11.17 -3.33
C VAL A 326 -13.99 -10.06 -2.69
N ILE A 327 -14.80 -10.41 -1.68
CA ILE A 327 -15.64 -9.43 -0.97
C ILE A 327 -14.80 -8.40 -0.25
N SER A 328 -13.75 -8.82 0.44
CA SER A 328 -12.86 -7.88 1.15
C SER A 328 -12.22 -6.87 0.20
N GLY A 329 -11.71 -7.33 -0.94
CA GLY A 329 -11.17 -6.46 -1.97
C GLY A 329 -12.22 -5.51 -2.56
N ALA A 330 -13.42 -6.03 -2.81
CA ALA A 330 -14.55 -5.25 -3.31
C ALA A 330 -14.92 -4.11 -2.35
N ILE A 331 -14.98 -4.39 -1.07
CA ILE A 331 -15.42 -3.42 -0.03
C ILE A 331 -14.32 -2.39 0.26
N ILE A 332 -13.05 -2.80 0.30
CA ILE A 332 -11.93 -1.87 0.43
C ILE A 332 -11.92 -0.88 -0.75
N MET A 333 -12.15 -1.35 -1.97
CA MET A 333 -12.24 -0.49 -3.16
C MET A 333 -13.46 0.43 -3.11
N LEU A 334 -14.61 -0.09 -2.70
CA LEU A 334 -15.84 0.70 -2.52
C LEU A 334 -15.60 1.87 -1.56
N PHE A 335 -14.99 1.59 -0.41
CA PHE A 335 -14.60 2.63 0.54
C PHE A 335 -13.68 3.66 -0.08
N SER A 336 -12.61 3.22 -0.73
CA SER A 336 -11.62 4.12 -1.34
C SER A 336 -12.29 5.09 -2.32
N LEU A 337 -13.16 4.58 -3.21
CA LEU A 337 -13.85 5.41 -4.19
C LEU A 337 -14.85 6.40 -3.57
N ILE A 338 -15.61 5.94 -2.57
CA ILE A 338 -16.55 6.81 -1.84
C ILE A 338 -15.77 7.87 -1.05
N TRP A 339 -14.69 7.48 -0.37
CA TRP A 339 -13.88 8.36 0.46
C TRP A 339 -13.21 9.46 -0.36
N GLU A 340 -12.47 9.07 -1.40
CA GLU A 340 -11.79 10.02 -2.28
C GLU A 340 -12.78 10.95 -2.98
N GLY A 341 -13.90 10.41 -3.50
CA GLY A 341 -14.95 11.23 -4.12
C GLY A 341 -15.57 12.22 -3.14
N SER A 342 -15.80 11.80 -1.90
CA SER A 342 -16.38 12.66 -0.86
C SER A 342 -15.42 13.75 -0.40
N LEU A 343 -14.13 13.44 -0.26
CA LEU A 343 -13.11 14.46 0.03
C LEU A 343 -13.04 15.52 -1.08
N GLN A 344 -13.07 15.09 -2.34
CA GLN A 344 -13.03 16.01 -3.49
C GLN A 344 -14.29 16.87 -3.61
N GLU A 345 -15.46 16.34 -3.26
CA GLU A 345 -16.75 17.02 -3.38
C GLU A 345 -17.02 17.98 -2.21
N LEU A 346 -16.66 17.58 -0.98
CA LEU A 346 -17.11 18.25 0.23
C LEU A 346 -16.05 19.11 0.93
N ILE A 347 -14.79 18.97 0.55
CA ILE A 347 -13.70 19.76 1.12
C ILE A 347 -13.32 20.90 0.18
N PRO A 348 -13.29 22.17 0.66
CA PRO A 348 -12.86 23.32 -0.15
C PRO A 348 -11.44 23.09 -0.69
N ILE A 349 -11.21 23.50 -1.95
CA ILE A 349 -9.96 23.26 -2.68
C ILE A 349 -8.72 23.80 -1.94
N ASP A 350 -8.87 24.93 -1.24
CA ASP A 350 -7.80 25.57 -0.46
C ASP A 350 -7.40 24.77 0.78
N SER A 351 -8.28 23.89 1.26
CA SER A 351 -8.07 23.05 2.45
C SER A 351 -7.83 21.59 2.13
N PHE A 352 -8.06 21.19 0.87
CA PHE A 352 -8.01 19.79 0.43
C PHE A 352 -6.66 19.14 0.72
N GLY A 353 -5.56 19.80 0.34
CA GLY A 353 -4.21 19.26 0.57
C GLY A 353 -3.89 19.06 2.06
N LYS A 354 -4.34 19.97 2.94
CA LYS A 354 -4.15 19.87 4.40
C LYS A 354 -4.92 18.70 4.99
N VAL A 355 -6.17 18.54 4.58
CA VAL A 355 -7.04 17.45 5.03
C VAL A 355 -6.52 16.11 4.51
N ALA A 356 -6.18 15.99 3.23
CA ALA A 356 -5.65 14.78 2.63
C ALA A 356 -4.33 14.32 3.28
N SER A 357 -3.43 15.25 3.62
CA SER A 357 -2.18 14.94 4.33
C SER A 357 -2.42 14.40 5.73
N LEU A 358 -3.37 14.99 6.47
CA LEU A 358 -3.73 14.53 7.82
C LEU A 358 -4.46 13.20 7.78
N ASP A 359 -5.32 12.97 6.81
CA ASP A 359 -6.00 11.70 6.58
C ASP A 359 -4.98 10.59 6.29
N MET A 360 -4.07 10.81 5.37
CA MET A 360 -2.99 9.86 5.05
C MET A 360 -2.12 9.56 6.28
N MET A 361 -1.73 10.58 7.04
CA MET A 361 -0.95 10.41 8.25
C MET A 361 -1.74 9.62 9.31
N GLY A 362 -3.01 9.97 9.55
CA GLY A 362 -3.89 9.28 10.49
C GLY A 362 -4.11 7.80 10.11
N SER A 363 -4.23 7.52 8.82
CA SER A 363 -4.46 6.16 8.32
C SER A 363 -3.27 5.22 8.47
N TYR A 364 -2.02 5.73 8.45
CA TYR A 364 -0.82 4.88 8.41
C TYR A 364 0.05 4.93 9.67
N ILE A 365 -0.01 6.00 10.46
CA ILE A 365 0.91 6.18 11.60
C ILE A 365 0.76 5.11 12.69
N LEU A 366 -0.41 4.53 12.83
CA LEU A 366 -0.70 3.49 13.82
C LEU A 366 -0.44 2.06 13.34
N LEU A 367 -0.17 1.84 12.04
CA LEU A 367 0.05 0.50 11.48
C LEU A 367 1.18 -0.29 12.17
N PRO A 368 2.36 0.30 12.48
CA PRO A 368 3.41 -0.43 13.17
C PRO A 368 2.96 -1.02 14.51
N LEU A 369 2.19 -0.25 15.28
CA LEU A 369 1.62 -0.73 16.55
C LEU A 369 0.64 -1.88 16.30
N GLY A 370 -0.20 -1.76 15.27
CA GLY A 370 -1.14 -2.82 14.89
C GLY A 370 -0.43 -4.12 14.55
N TYR A 371 0.61 -4.07 13.75
CA TYR A 371 1.40 -5.25 13.38
C TYR A 371 2.04 -5.94 14.59
N LEU A 372 2.59 -5.16 15.54
CA LEU A 372 3.15 -5.70 16.78
C LEU A 372 2.07 -6.33 17.67
N ILE A 373 0.94 -5.65 17.85
CA ILE A 373 -0.18 -6.15 18.67
C ILE A 373 -0.73 -7.45 18.09
N THR A 374 -1.02 -7.50 16.79
CA THR A 374 -1.50 -8.70 16.10
C THR A 374 -0.50 -9.86 16.21
N GLY A 375 0.79 -9.58 15.99
CA GLY A 375 1.85 -10.57 16.14
C GLY A 375 1.94 -11.13 17.56
N TRP A 376 1.88 -10.25 18.56
CA TRP A 376 1.90 -10.62 19.98
C TRP A 376 0.65 -11.41 20.39
N LEU A 377 -0.54 -10.96 20.01
CA LEU A 377 -1.78 -11.70 20.26
C LEU A 377 -1.75 -13.08 19.61
N SER A 378 -1.31 -13.18 18.37
CA SER A 378 -1.21 -14.45 17.66
C SER A 378 -0.26 -15.44 18.35
N GLN A 379 0.79 -14.95 19.00
CA GLN A 379 1.69 -15.79 19.79
C GLN A 379 1.09 -16.19 21.14
N SER A 380 0.33 -15.30 21.77
CA SER A 380 -0.21 -15.48 23.13
C SER A 380 -1.46 -16.37 23.17
N ILE A 381 -2.40 -16.15 22.24
CA ILE A 381 -3.71 -16.83 22.21
C ILE A 381 -3.93 -17.70 20.96
N GLY A 382 -2.95 -17.70 20.04
CA GLY A 382 -3.03 -18.39 18.76
C GLY A 382 -3.64 -17.56 17.64
N GLY A 383 -3.17 -17.80 16.40
CA GLY A 383 -3.54 -16.95 15.25
C GLY A 383 -5.02 -17.04 14.85
N VAL A 384 -5.69 -18.18 15.08
CA VAL A 384 -7.12 -18.35 14.78
C VAL A 384 -7.99 -17.50 15.71
N LEU A 385 -7.70 -17.51 17.02
CA LEU A 385 -8.41 -16.67 18.00
C LEU A 385 -8.11 -15.19 17.75
N THR A 386 -6.88 -14.85 17.42
CA THR A 386 -6.51 -13.48 17.06
C THR A 386 -7.32 -12.99 15.86
N LEU A 387 -7.43 -13.79 14.81
CA LEU A 387 -8.29 -13.46 13.66
C LEU A 387 -9.73 -13.22 14.08
N LEU A 388 -10.28 -14.09 14.93
CA LEU A 388 -11.66 -13.97 15.39
C LEU A 388 -11.88 -12.67 16.19
N TYR A 389 -10.98 -12.34 17.13
CA TYR A 389 -11.05 -11.09 17.89
C TYR A 389 -10.90 -9.86 17.00
N GLU A 390 -9.97 -9.87 16.05
CA GLU A 390 -9.81 -8.77 15.10
C GLU A 390 -11.03 -8.61 14.18
N ALA A 391 -11.62 -9.70 13.72
CA ALA A 391 -12.85 -9.67 12.93
C ALA A 391 -14.04 -9.13 13.74
N ILE A 392 -14.20 -9.54 14.99
CA ILE A 392 -15.22 -8.99 15.89
C ILE A 392 -14.96 -7.52 16.17
N PHE A 393 -13.72 -7.11 16.41
CA PHE A 393 -13.35 -5.72 16.60
C PHE A 393 -13.67 -4.87 15.37
N LEU A 394 -13.42 -5.39 14.16
CA LEU A 394 -13.81 -4.76 12.89
C LEU A 394 -15.33 -4.55 12.82
N ILE A 395 -16.14 -5.56 13.21
CA ILE A 395 -17.60 -5.45 13.26
C ILE A 395 -18.03 -4.34 14.21
N VAL A 396 -17.49 -4.33 15.43
CA VAL A 396 -17.82 -3.33 16.45
C VAL A 396 -17.44 -1.93 15.97
N LEU A 397 -16.22 -1.74 15.45
CA LEU A 397 -15.77 -0.46 14.90
C LEU A 397 -16.66 0.02 13.75
N SER A 398 -17.23 -0.90 12.96
CA SER A 398 -18.08 -0.55 11.83
C SER A 398 -19.54 -0.27 12.25
N ILE A 399 -20.02 -0.86 13.35
CA ILE A 399 -21.37 -0.64 13.85
C ILE A 399 -21.48 0.70 14.59
N ILE A 400 -20.50 1.07 15.42
CA ILE A 400 -20.55 2.28 16.25
C ILE A 400 -20.87 3.56 15.45
N PRO A 401 -20.22 3.85 14.31
CA PRO A 401 -20.52 5.05 13.54
C PRO A 401 -21.94 5.08 12.95
N LEU A 402 -22.58 3.91 12.76
CA LEU A 402 -23.94 3.85 12.25
C LEU A 402 -24.99 4.45 13.21
N PHE A 403 -24.68 4.61 14.49
CA PHE A 403 -25.52 5.32 15.44
C PHE A 403 -25.41 6.86 15.32
N ILE A 404 -24.39 7.37 14.60
CA ILE A 404 -24.17 8.80 14.41
C ILE A 404 -24.98 9.30 13.22
N SER A 405 -25.93 10.20 13.47
CA SER A 405 -26.85 10.73 12.44
C SER A 405 -26.12 11.38 11.24
N SER A 406 -25.03 12.11 11.50
CA SER A 406 -24.23 12.76 10.45
C SER A 406 -23.54 11.76 9.52
N ILE A 407 -23.25 10.55 9.97
CA ILE A 407 -22.69 9.47 9.16
C ILE A 407 -23.78 8.78 8.35
N ARG A 408 -24.92 8.47 8.96
CA ARG A 408 -26.05 7.84 8.24
C ARG A 408 -26.60 8.74 7.14
N LYS A 409 -26.64 10.04 7.36
CA LYS A 409 -27.17 11.03 6.42
C LYS A 409 -26.11 11.57 5.46
N PHE A 410 -24.89 11.05 5.52
CA PHE A 410 -23.82 11.43 4.65
C PHE A 410 -24.10 10.96 3.21
N ASN A 411 -24.31 11.93 2.32
CA ASN A 411 -24.70 11.74 0.92
C ASN A 411 -23.68 12.39 -0.02
#